data_052841369e504d4a34ad749dc5cddddb
#
_entry.id   052841369e504d4a34ad749dc5cddddb
#
_cell.length_a   1.000
_cell.length_b   1.000
_cell.length_c   1.000
_cell.angle_alpha   90.00
_cell.angle_beta   90.00
_cell.angle_gamma   90.00
#
_symmetry.space_group_name_H-M   'P 1'
#
loop_
_entity.id
_entity.type
_entity.pdbx_description
1 polymer ?
#
loop_
_entity_poly.entity_id
_entity_poly.type
_entity_poly.pdbx_seq_one_letter_code
_entity_poly.pdbx_strand_id
1 'polypeptide(L)'
;MNAVDETVASNSERSAGAHRPPFGESAESQALSQSSSIDTWLLTRLRSFLGDPPLEFSVRDRALVGPSDVPALARVTFANRRTLMTILSDPPLRFGDAYSEGTVAIDGDLVSLLESIYRSGVAAGKTDSFLRRARGALRRPHRNTLSGSRDNIHHHYDIGNEFYSLWLGSTMAYTCAYYPSPAAGLDEAQIAKMDHVSRKLRLRPGETVVEAGCGWGTLAMHMARHYGVRVRAFNISREQVAYARERAEREGLTGQVEYVLDDYRNISGHYDAFVSVGMLEHVGVANYAALGDVARRALNGRGRGLIHTIGRNHPAPLQPWIEKRIFPGAYPPSLSQMMGIFEPWNLSVLDVENLRLHYAQTLRDWLALYESASEKVRRMFDERFVRMWRLYLAGSVAAFTTGTLQLFQVVFAPGESNDVPLTRAHLYTR
;
A
#
# COMPACT_ATOMS: atom_id res chain seq x y z
N MET A 1 -25.50 64.39 -30.86
CA MET A 1 -24.68 65.21 -31.80
C MET A 1 -23.93 64.23 -32.67
N ASN A 2 -24.41 64.16 -33.91
CA ASN A 2 -23.82 63.82 -35.21
C ASN A 2 -23.15 62.46 -35.34
N ALA A 3 -23.71 61.45 -36.03
CA ALA A 3 -24.10 61.37 -37.46
C ALA A 3 -22.87 61.49 -38.35
N VAL A 4 -22.62 60.52 -39.25
CA VAL A 4 -23.05 60.39 -40.62
C VAL A 4 -22.13 59.28 -41.20
N ASP A 5 -22.58 58.13 -41.74
CA ASP A 5 -23.12 57.82 -43.10
C ASP A 5 -22.01 57.87 -44.16
N GLU A 6 -21.89 56.95 -44.98
CA GLU A 6 -22.51 56.46 -46.26
C GLU A 6 -21.49 55.52 -46.96
N THR A 7 -21.79 54.39 -47.41
CA THR A 7 -22.52 53.82 -48.59
C THR A 7 -21.66 53.48 -49.84
N VAL A 8 -22.03 52.28 -50.41
CA VAL A 8 -22.24 51.94 -51.87
C VAL A 8 -20.97 51.57 -52.68
N ALA A 9 -20.90 50.54 -53.42
CA ALA A 9 -21.72 49.69 -54.25
C ALA A 9 -20.87 48.54 -54.86
N SER A 10 -21.48 47.41 -54.98
CA SER A 10 -21.71 46.52 -56.16
C SER A 10 -20.68 46.48 -57.31
N ASN A 11 -20.28 45.28 -57.69
CA ASN A 11 -20.61 44.73 -58.98
C ASN A 11 -20.40 43.20 -59.06
N SER A 12 -21.32 42.61 -59.76
CA SER A 12 -21.45 41.21 -60.14
C SER A 12 -20.53 40.86 -61.31
N GLU A 13 -20.01 39.60 -61.30
CA GLU A 13 -19.96 38.83 -62.53
C GLU A 13 -19.89 37.34 -62.30
N ARG A 14 -20.77 36.62 -62.94
CA ARG A 14 -20.92 35.16 -63.00
C ARG A 14 -19.82 34.55 -63.88
N SER A 15 -19.28 33.43 -63.44
CA SER A 15 -18.71 32.47 -64.38
C SER A 15 -18.92 31.06 -63.92
N ALA A 16 -19.35 30.21 -64.80
CA ALA A 16 -19.88 28.90 -64.68
C ALA A 16 -18.82 27.80 -64.47
N GLY A 17 -19.18 26.78 -63.67
CA GLY A 17 -19.01 25.38 -64.03
C GLY A 17 -17.64 24.77 -64.05
N ALA A 18 -17.45 23.86 -63.03
CA ALA A 18 -16.89 22.53 -63.26
C ALA A 18 -17.13 21.64 -62.04
N HIS A 19 -18.07 20.70 -62.15
CA HIS A 19 -18.18 19.55 -61.28
C HIS A 19 -16.88 18.74 -61.37
N ARG A 20 -16.08 18.69 -60.25
CA ARG A 20 -15.12 17.61 -60.00
C ARG A 20 -15.79 16.54 -59.15
N PRO A 21 -15.61 15.23 -59.47
CA PRO A 21 -16.12 14.13 -58.65
C PRO A 21 -15.40 14.11 -57.28
N PRO A 22 -16.04 13.56 -56.23
CA PRO A 22 -15.42 13.48 -54.90
C PRO A 22 -14.18 12.58 -54.97
N PHE A 23 -13.07 13.09 -54.46
CA PHE A 23 -11.85 12.33 -54.29
C PHE A 23 -12.17 11.10 -53.43
N GLY A 24 -11.80 9.91 -53.94
CA GLY A 24 -11.84 8.71 -53.20
C GLY A 24 -10.98 8.85 -51.94
N GLU A 25 -11.48 8.37 -50.82
CA GLU A 25 -10.72 8.27 -49.55
C GLU A 25 -9.38 7.60 -49.84
N SER A 26 -8.28 8.25 -49.47
CA SER A 26 -6.95 7.70 -49.68
C SER A 26 -6.77 6.42 -48.85
N ALA A 27 -5.96 5.48 -49.32
CA ALA A 27 -5.65 4.25 -48.59
C ALA A 27 -5.16 4.50 -47.14
N GLU A 28 -4.54 5.67 -46.91
CA GLU A 28 -4.17 6.15 -45.57
C GLU A 28 -5.38 6.51 -44.71
N SER A 29 -6.45 7.10 -45.25
CA SER A 29 -7.68 7.41 -44.52
C SER A 29 -8.44 6.13 -44.15
N GLN A 30 -8.47 5.14 -45.04
CA GLN A 30 -9.05 3.80 -44.74
C GLN A 30 -8.22 3.01 -43.72
N ALA A 31 -6.90 3.07 -43.79
CA ALA A 31 -6.00 2.43 -42.79
C ALA A 31 -6.12 3.11 -41.43
N LEU A 32 -6.30 4.42 -41.34
CA LEU A 32 -6.56 5.17 -40.12
C LEU A 32 -7.93 4.83 -39.54
N SER A 33 -8.98 4.67 -40.35
CA SER A 33 -10.33 4.29 -39.96
C SER A 33 -10.37 2.84 -39.40
N GLN A 34 -9.75 1.89 -40.07
CA GLN A 34 -9.63 0.49 -39.58
C GLN A 34 -8.77 0.39 -38.31
N SER A 35 -7.71 1.19 -38.23
CA SER A 35 -6.87 1.29 -37.03
C SER A 35 -7.66 1.78 -35.81
N SER A 36 -8.58 2.73 -36.00
CA SER A 36 -9.46 3.27 -34.96
C SER A 36 -10.46 2.23 -34.45
N SER A 37 -11.02 1.39 -35.31
CA SER A 37 -12.03 0.37 -34.92
C SER A 37 -11.43 -0.75 -34.05
N ILE A 38 -10.21 -1.18 -34.33
CA ILE A 38 -9.51 -2.19 -33.52
C ILE A 38 -9.16 -1.61 -32.13
N ASP A 39 -8.65 -0.38 -32.09
CA ASP A 39 -8.29 0.27 -30.83
C ASP A 39 -9.54 0.48 -29.96
N THR A 40 -10.64 0.92 -30.54
CA THR A 40 -11.93 1.06 -29.86
C THR A 40 -12.42 -0.30 -29.30
N TRP A 41 -12.33 -1.37 -30.08
CA TRP A 41 -12.70 -2.71 -29.63
C TRP A 41 -11.83 -3.18 -28.44
N LEU A 42 -10.52 -2.99 -28.51
CA LEU A 42 -9.59 -3.34 -27.42
C LEU A 42 -9.87 -2.53 -26.16
N LEU A 43 -10.13 -1.22 -26.27
CA LEU A 43 -10.45 -0.36 -25.13
C LEU A 43 -11.79 -0.73 -24.50
N THR A 44 -12.82 -1.03 -25.31
CA THR A 44 -14.11 -1.52 -24.81
C THR A 44 -13.94 -2.83 -24.05
N ARG A 45 -13.12 -3.75 -24.57
CA ARG A 45 -12.81 -5.01 -23.90
C ARG A 45 -12.09 -4.80 -22.57
N LEU A 46 -11.12 -3.86 -22.52
CA LEU A 46 -10.44 -3.49 -21.27
C LEU A 46 -11.43 -2.91 -20.26
N ARG A 47 -12.29 -1.96 -20.69
CA ARG A 47 -13.27 -1.32 -19.82
C ARG A 47 -14.24 -2.35 -19.22
N SER A 48 -14.79 -3.24 -20.05
CA SER A 48 -15.66 -4.33 -19.60
C SER A 48 -14.94 -5.31 -18.65
N PHE A 49 -13.68 -5.61 -18.89
CA PHE A 49 -12.86 -6.44 -18.00
C PHE A 49 -12.70 -5.81 -16.62
N LEU A 50 -12.58 -4.49 -16.55
CA LEU A 50 -12.49 -3.72 -15.31
C LEU A 50 -13.83 -3.51 -14.60
N GLY A 51 -14.97 -4.00 -15.16
CA GLY A 51 -16.31 -3.83 -14.59
C GLY A 51 -16.95 -2.48 -14.92
N ASP A 52 -16.63 -1.94 -16.09
CA ASP A 52 -17.17 -0.70 -16.63
C ASP A 52 -17.05 0.53 -15.70
N PRO A 53 -15.85 0.82 -15.18
CA PRO A 53 -15.65 1.97 -14.30
C PRO A 53 -15.98 3.29 -15.04
N PRO A 54 -16.31 4.37 -14.33
CA PRO A 54 -16.54 5.69 -14.91
C PRO A 54 -15.22 6.38 -15.31
N LEU A 55 -14.46 5.73 -16.18
CA LEU A 55 -13.16 6.17 -16.69
C LEU A 55 -13.17 6.25 -18.21
N GLU A 56 -12.42 7.20 -18.75
CA GLU A 56 -12.09 7.26 -20.16
C GLU A 56 -10.79 6.54 -20.48
N PHE A 57 -10.77 5.80 -21.57
CA PHE A 57 -9.60 5.11 -22.08
C PHE A 57 -9.30 5.55 -23.50
N SER A 58 -8.04 5.90 -23.80
CA SER A 58 -7.62 6.31 -25.13
C SER A 58 -6.29 5.68 -25.55
N VAL A 59 -6.12 5.48 -26.87
CA VAL A 59 -4.83 5.13 -27.48
C VAL A 59 -4.35 6.34 -28.25
N ARG A 60 -3.40 7.12 -27.67
CA ARG A 60 -3.05 8.46 -28.16
C ARG A 60 -4.33 9.27 -28.42
N ASP A 61 -4.35 10.16 -29.39
CA ASP A 61 -5.52 10.98 -29.74
C ASP A 61 -6.47 10.29 -30.74
N ARG A 62 -6.38 8.95 -30.91
CA ARG A 62 -7.03 8.24 -32.04
C ARG A 62 -8.33 7.51 -31.68
N ALA A 63 -8.47 7.02 -30.48
CA ALA A 63 -9.65 6.27 -30.03
C ALA A 63 -9.94 6.63 -28.58
N LEU A 64 -11.19 6.95 -28.30
CA LEU A 64 -11.69 7.26 -26.96
C LEU A 64 -12.89 6.38 -26.66
N VAL A 65 -12.86 5.70 -25.51
CA VAL A 65 -13.97 4.93 -24.97
C VAL A 65 -14.17 5.38 -23.53
N GLY A 66 -15.38 5.83 -23.21
CA GLY A 66 -15.74 6.32 -21.89
C GLY A 66 -17.15 5.92 -21.46
N PRO A 67 -17.58 6.37 -20.29
CA PRO A 67 -18.96 6.20 -19.84
C PRO A 67 -19.90 7.06 -20.69
N SER A 68 -21.13 6.57 -20.93
CA SER A 68 -22.16 7.30 -21.66
C SER A 68 -23.01 8.19 -20.76
N ASP A 69 -23.19 7.80 -19.49
CA ASP A 69 -24.26 8.30 -18.63
C ASP A 69 -23.76 9.13 -17.44
N VAL A 70 -22.44 9.15 -17.20
CA VAL A 70 -21.83 9.89 -16.09
C VAL A 70 -20.53 10.56 -16.55
N PRO A 71 -20.12 11.68 -15.95
CA PRO A 71 -18.80 12.28 -16.20
C PRO A 71 -17.68 11.30 -15.86
N ALA A 72 -16.63 11.27 -16.66
CA ALA A 72 -15.45 10.48 -16.37
C ALA A 72 -14.68 11.08 -15.17
N LEU A 73 -14.25 10.23 -14.26
CA LEU A 73 -13.42 10.63 -13.11
C LEU A 73 -11.96 10.92 -13.51
N ALA A 74 -11.48 10.22 -14.51
CA ALA A 74 -10.12 10.35 -15.02
C ALA A 74 -10.00 9.75 -16.44
N ARG A 75 -8.95 10.16 -17.17
CA ARG A 75 -8.59 9.59 -18.45
C ARG A 75 -7.31 8.80 -18.38
N VAL A 76 -7.29 7.59 -18.96
CA VAL A 76 -6.13 6.72 -19.11
C VAL A 76 -5.72 6.68 -20.57
N THR A 77 -4.55 7.21 -20.89
CA THR A 77 -4.02 7.26 -22.26
C THR A 77 -2.87 6.28 -22.42
N PHE A 78 -3.01 5.35 -23.37
CA PHE A 78 -1.96 4.41 -23.77
C PHE A 78 -1.13 5.00 -24.90
N ALA A 79 0.19 4.96 -24.79
CA ALA A 79 1.10 5.53 -25.78
C ALA A 79 0.93 4.91 -27.19
N ASN A 80 0.53 3.64 -27.26
CA ASN A 80 0.29 2.92 -28.51
C ASN A 80 -0.48 1.62 -28.26
N ARG A 81 -0.95 0.98 -29.36
CA ARG A 81 -1.66 -0.31 -29.32
C ARG A 81 -0.83 -1.43 -28.68
N ARG A 82 0.48 -1.45 -28.88
CA ARG A 82 1.36 -2.46 -28.29
C ARG A 82 1.33 -2.40 -26.77
N THR A 83 1.37 -1.21 -26.19
CA THR A 83 1.21 -1.00 -24.74
C THR A 83 -0.12 -1.57 -24.24
N LEU A 84 -1.24 -1.23 -24.92
CA LEU A 84 -2.57 -1.75 -24.55
C LEU A 84 -2.62 -3.28 -24.62
N MET A 85 -2.11 -3.89 -25.71
CA MET A 85 -2.08 -5.36 -25.84
C MET A 85 -1.19 -6.02 -24.77
N THR A 86 -0.06 -5.41 -24.42
CA THR A 86 0.82 -5.88 -23.34
C THR A 86 0.08 -5.88 -22.01
N ILE A 87 -0.65 -4.80 -21.70
CA ILE A 87 -1.46 -4.72 -20.48
C ILE A 87 -2.57 -5.77 -20.48
N LEU A 88 -3.27 -5.96 -21.59
CA LEU A 88 -4.33 -6.97 -21.70
C LEU A 88 -3.84 -8.41 -21.50
N SER A 89 -2.56 -8.69 -21.72
CA SER A 89 -1.97 -10.02 -21.49
C SER A 89 -1.84 -10.38 -20.01
N ASP A 90 -1.59 -9.41 -19.14
CA ASP A 90 -1.49 -9.57 -17.66
C ASP A 90 -1.77 -8.21 -16.97
N PRO A 91 -3.03 -7.76 -16.94
CA PRO A 91 -3.37 -6.42 -16.46
C PRO A 91 -2.86 -6.11 -15.05
N PRO A 92 -2.94 -7.04 -14.05
CA PRO A 92 -2.48 -6.76 -12.70
C PRO A 92 -0.97 -6.48 -12.57
N LEU A 93 -0.17 -7.01 -13.47
CA LEU A 93 1.29 -6.78 -13.46
C LEU A 93 1.67 -5.66 -14.42
N ARG A 94 1.18 -5.73 -15.67
CA ARG A 94 1.67 -4.90 -16.77
C ARG A 94 1.20 -3.44 -16.72
N PHE A 95 0.05 -3.18 -16.10
CA PHE A 95 -0.40 -1.80 -15.92
C PHE A 95 0.59 -0.99 -15.08
N GLY A 96 1.04 -1.53 -13.95
CA GLY A 96 1.99 -0.85 -13.09
C GLY A 96 3.37 -0.67 -13.74
N ASP A 97 3.85 -1.66 -14.50
CA ASP A 97 5.08 -1.53 -15.28
C ASP A 97 4.95 -0.42 -16.33
N ALA A 98 3.88 -0.43 -17.13
CA ALA A 98 3.63 0.57 -18.19
C ALA A 98 3.44 1.99 -17.64
N TYR A 99 2.76 2.14 -16.49
CA TYR A 99 2.65 3.43 -15.82
C TYR A 99 4.01 3.93 -15.34
N SER A 100 4.81 3.08 -14.72
CA SER A 100 6.15 3.44 -14.25
C SER A 100 7.08 3.83 -15.40
N GLU A 101 6.99 3.13 -16.53
CA GLU A 101 7.76 3.41 -17.74
C GLU A 101 7.27 4.64 -18.54
N GLY A 102 6.16 5.27 -18.12
CA GLY A 102 5.59 6.44 -18.81
C GLY A 102 4.83 6.11 -20.10
N THR A 103 4.61 4.84 -20.42
CA THR A 103 3.84 4.41 -21.60
C THR A 103 2.32 4.42 -21.37
N VAL A 104 1.90 4.65 -20.12
CA VAL A 104 0.54 5.00 -19.71
C VAL A 104 0.56 6.34 -19.02
N ALA A 105 -0.25 7.28 -19.50
CA ALA A 105 -0.52 8.57 -18.85
C ALA A 105 -1.91 8.57 -18.22
N ILE A 106 -2.03 9.27 -17.09
CA ILE A 106 -3.29 9.46 -16.39
C ILE A 106 -3.53 10.96 -16.24
N ASP A 107 -4.69 11.40 -16.71
CA ASP A 107 -5.21 12.75 -16.52
C ASP A 107 -6.38 12.68 -15.53
N GLY A 108 -6.22 13.32 -14.38
CA GLY A 108 -7.10 13.22 -13.23
C GLY A 108 -6.44 12.64 -11.98
N ASP A 109 -7.23 12.45 -10.91
CA ASP A 109 -6.71 11.94 -9.63
C ASP A 109 -6.46 10.44 -9.68
N LEU A 110 -5.19 10.05 -9.45
CA LEU A 110 -4.74 8.66 -9.49
C LEU A 110 -5.41 7.79 -8.41
N VAL A 111 -5.66 8.33 -7.22
CA VAL A 111 -6.30 7.60 -6.12
C VAL A 111 -7.75 7.28 -6.49
N SER A 112 -8.52 8.27 -6.94
CA SER A 112 -9.91 8.11 -7.37
C SER A 112 -10.06 7.13 -8.53
N LEU A 113 -9.13 7.18 -9.49
CA LEU A 113 -9.06 6.21 -10.59
C LEU A 113 -8.91 4.78 -10.05
N LEU A 114 -7.94 4.55 -9.17
CA LEU A 114 -7.67 3.22 -8.61
C LEU A 114 -8.80 2.73 -7.70
N GLU A 115 -9.39 3.62 -6.88
CA GLU A 115 -10.59 3.30 -6.09
C GLU A 115 -11.76 2.85 -6.97
N SER A 116 -11.98 3.54 -8.10
CA SER A 116 -13.02 3.19 -9.06
C SER A 116 -12.80 1.79 -9.65
N ILE A 117 -11.57 1.46 -10.04
CA ILE A 117 -11.21 0.13 -10.53
C ILE A 117 -11.43 -0.95 -9.47
N TYR A 118 -11.00 -0.71 -8.22
CA TYR A 118 -11.20 -1.67 -7.13
C TYR A 118 -12.67 -1.92 -6.84
N ARG A 119 -13.51 -0.87 -6.79
CA ARG A 119 -14.95 -0.98 -6.54
C ARG A 119 -15.68 -1.73 -7.67
N SER A 120 -15.37 -1.41 -8.92
CA SER A 120 -15.96 -2.08 -10.09
C SER A 120 -15.56 -3.55 -10.15
N GLY A 121 -14.32 -3.88 -9.87
CA GLY A 121 -13.83 -5.26 -9.83
C GLY A 121 -14.47 -6.11 -8.71
N VAL A 122 -14.71 -5.51 -7.54
CA VAL A 122 -15.39 -6.16 -6.40
C VAL A 122 -16.89 -6.34 -6.70
N ALA A 123 -17.57 -5.32 -7.25
CA ALA A 123 -18.98 -5.38 -7.57
C ALA A 123 -19.30 -6.41 -8.67
N ALA A 124 -18.38 -6.60 -9.62
CA ALA A 124 -18.56 -7.54 -10.72
C ALA A 124 -18.56 -9.01 -10.30
N GLY A 125 -18.05 -9.36 -9.10
CA GLY A 125 -17.98 -10.76 -8.62
C GLY A 125 -17.25 -11.73 -9.57
N LYS A 126 -16.82 -11.22 -10.73
CA LYS A 126 -16.34 -11.96 -11.89
C LYS A 126 -14.82 -12.20 -11.87
N THR A 127 -14.11 -11.76 -10.84
CA THR A 127 -12.66 -11.89 -10.77
C THR A 127 -12.19 -13.30 -10.41
N ASP A 128 -13.08 -14.24 -10.19
CA ASP A 128 -12.78 -15.68 -10.01
C ASP A 128 -12.90 -16.46 -11.34
N SER A 129 -12.17 -16.04 -12.36
CA SER A 129 -12.01 -16.84 -13.56
C SER A 129 -11.28 -18.15 -13.19
N PHE A 130 -11.81 -19.29 -13.62
CA PHE A 130 -11.21 -20.63 -13.52
C PHE A 130 -9.70 -20.63 -13.92
N LEU A 131 -9.33 -19.82 -14.93
CA LEU A 131 -7.94 -19.63 -15.36
C LEU A 131 -7.07 -18.95 -14.28
N ARG A 132 -7.63 -18.10 -13.44
CA ARG A 132 -6.92 -17.45 -12.33
C ARG A 132 -6.71 -18.43 -11.18
N ARG A 133 -7.71 -19.27 -10.86
CA ARG A 133 -7.58 -20.38 -9.90
C ARG A 133 -6.55 -21.39 -10.36
N ALA A 134 -6.55 -21.79 -11.63
CA ALA A 134 -5.57 -22.70 -12.20
C ALA A 134 -4.14 -22.13 -12.19
N ARG A 135 -3.95 -20.84 -12.54
CA ARG A 135 -2.65 -20.17 -12.43
C ARG A 135 -2.20 -19.93 -10.98
N GLY A 136 -3.14 -19.66 -10.07
CA GLY A 136 -2.87 -19.53 -8.64
C GLY A 136 -2.44 -20.84 -7.99
N ALA A 137 -3.06 -21.97 -8.38
CA ALA A 137 -2.70 -23.30 -7.91
C ALA A 137 -1.30 -23.77 -8.39
N LEU A 138 -0.83 -23.24 -9.52
CA LEU A 138 0.52 -23.50 -10.04
C LEU A 138 1.61 -22.62 -9.42
N ARG A 139 1.25 -21.51 -8.77
CA ARG A 139 2.18 -20.69 -8.00
C ARG A 139 2.38 -21.31 -6.63
N ARG A 140 3.48 -22.04 -6.45
CA ARG A 140 3.92 -22.49 -5.12
C ARG A 140 4.10 -21.28 -4.21
N PRO A 141 3.57 -21.31 -2.97
CA PRO A 141 3.85 -20.25 -2.00
C PRO A 141 5.36 -20.15 -1.79
N HIS A 142 5.89 -18.94 -1.86
CA HIS A 142 7.30 -18.68 -1.54
C HIS A 142 7.54 -19.13 -0.09
N ARG A 143 8.47 -20.07 0.10
CA ARG A 143 8.93 -20.43 1.45
C ARG A 143 9.85 -19.31 1.92
N ASN A 144 9.39 -18.49 2.86
CA ASN A 144 10.25 -17.53 3.55
C ASN A 144 11.22 -18.27 4.48
N THR A 145 12.32 -18.74 3.90
CA THR A 145 13.46 -19.27 4.64
C THR A 145 14.22 -18.11 5.31
N LEU A 146 15.11 -18.42 6.28
CA LEU A 146 15.95 -17.41 6.96
C LEU A 146 16.75 -16.55 5.96
N SER A 147 17.33 -17.14 4.91
CA SER A 147 18.05 -16.43 3.86
C SER A 147 17.10 -15.64 2.96
N GLY A 148 16.00 -16.23 2.50
CA GLY A 148 15.04 -15.55 1.62
C GLY A 148 14.34 -14.36 2.27
N SER A 149 14.09 -14.41 3.59
CA SER A 149 13.55 -13.26 4.33
C SER A 149 14.55 -12.09 4.39
N ARG A 150 15.84 -12.37 4.55
CA ARG A 150 16.90 -11.34 4.51
C ARG A 150 16.99 -10.68 3.13
N ASP A 151 17.06 -11.46 2.07
CA ASP A 151 17.18 -10.96 0.70
C ASP A 151 15.98 -10.10 0.29
N ASN A 152 14.76 -10.50 0.65
CA ASN A 152 13.53 -9.76 0.35
C ASN A 152 13.46 -8.42 1.12
N ILE A 153 13.90 -8.39 2.38
CA ILE A 153 13.92 -7.18 3.20
C ILE A 153 15.01 -6.23 2.73
N HIS A 154 16.21 -6.73 2.41
CA HIS A 154 17.28 -5.92 1.83
C HIS A 154 16.83 -5.20 0.55
N HIS A 155 16.13 -5.88 -0.34
CA HIS A 155 15.65 -5.27 -1.59
C HIS A 155 14.74 -4.05 -1.39
N HIS A 156 13.90 -4.05 -0.36
CA HIS A 156 12.94 -2.95 -0.12
C HIS A 156 13.52 -1.86 0.81
N TYR A 157 14.24 -2.23 1.88
CA TYR A 157 14.67 -1.28 2.90
C TYR A 157 16.08 -0.70 2.66
N ASP A 158 16.88 -1.28 1.77
CA ASP A 158 18.19 -0.77 1.37
C ASP A 158 18.15 0.38 0.35
N ILE A 159 16.94 0.93 0.07
CA ILE A 159 16.76 2.17 -0.71
C ILE A 159 17.43 3.37 -0.01
N GLY A 160 17.65 3.27 1.31
CA GLY A 160 18.39 4.24 2.11
C GLY A 160 17.51 5.13 2.99
N ASN A 161 18.04 5.45 4.19
CA ASN A 161 17.34 6.24 5.21
C ASN A 161 16.97 7.65 4.70
N GLU A 162 17.82 8.25 3.84
CA GLU A 162 17.54 9.57 3.27
C GLU A 162 16.23 9.57 2.46
N PHE A 163 16.00 8.55 1.64
CA PHE A 163 14.76 8.44 0.87
C PHE A 163 13.53 8.34 1.76
N TYR A 164 13.57 7.47 2.79
CA TYR A 164 12.44 7.30 3.70
C TYR A 164 12.14 8.54 4.53
N SER A 165 13.18 9.30 4.93
CA SER A 165 13.02 10.54 5.70
C SER A 165 12.27 11.65 4.94
N LEU A 166 12.18 11.56 3.62
CA LEU A 166 11.49 12.56 2.80
C LEU A 166 9.96 12.53 2.96
N TRP A 167 9.39 11.38 3.37
CA TRP A 167 7.95 11.20 3.32
C TRP A 167 7.33 10.43 4.51
N LEU A 168 8.13 9.79 5.38
CA LEU A 168 7.61 9.11 6.58
C LEU A 168 7.26 10.05 7.73
N GLY A 169 7.66 11.33 7.65
CA GLY A 169 7.54 12.28 8.75
C GLY A 169 8.69 12.16 9.77
N SER A 170 8.63 12.94 10.84
CA SER A 170 9.70 13.07 11.84
C SER A 170 9.93 11.77 12.63
N THR A 171 8.92 10.94 12.76
CA THR A 171 8.97 9.70 13.53
C THR A 171 9.73 8.58 12.83
N MET A 172 9.86 8.61 11.52
CA MET A 172 10.39 7.50 10.71
C MET A 172 9.62 6.18 10.92
N ALA A 173 8.34 6.25 11.29
CA ALA A 173 7.50 5.07 11.48
C ALA A 173 6.84 4.65 10.16
N TYR A 174 7.27 3.52 9.59
CA TYR A 174 6.73 2.99 8.33
C TYR A 174 5.61 1.97 8.57
N THR A 175 4.63 2.37 9.36
CA THR A 175 3.45 1.57 9.73
C THR A 175 2.25 2.49 9.92
N CYS A 176 1.05 1.92 9.91
CA CYS A 176 -0.20 2.67 10.09
C CYS A 176 -0.16 3.56 11.35
N ALA A 177 -0.49 4.82 11.20
CA ALA A 177 -0.74 5.76 12.29
C ALA A 177 -2.15 5.57 12.90
N TYR A 178 -2.41 6.15 14.05
CA TYR A 178 -3.72 6.20 14.69
C TYR A 178 -4.16 7.65 14.83
N TYR A 179 -5.16 8.06 14.09
CA TYR A 179 -5.67 9.44 14.10
C TYR A 179 -6.72 9.61 15.21
N PRO A 180 -6.41 10.28 16.31
CA PRO A 180 -7.38 10.48 17.41
C PRO A 180 -8.51 11.42 17.00
N SER A 181 -8.27 12.26 15.99
CA SER A 181 -9.27 13.13 15.36
C SER A 181 -8.99 13.30 13.88
N PRO A 182 -9.99 13.72 13.08
CA PRO A 182 -9.77 14.02 11.66
C PRO A 182 -8.80 15.17 11.38
N ALA A 183 -8.52 16.01 12.37
CA ALA A 183 -7.61 17.16 12.26
C ALA A 183 -6.16 16.83 12.67
N ALA A 184 -5.91 15.64 13.21
CA ALA A 184 -4.56 15.24 13.64
C ALA A 184 -3.62 15.12 12.43
N GLY A 185 -2.41 15.69 12.55
CA GLY A 185 -1.36 15.53 11.55
C GLY A 185 -0.66 14.17 11.67
N LEU A 186 0.15 13.81 10.66
CA LEU A 186 0.83 12.50 10.58
C LEU A 186 1.70 12.21 11.81
N ASP A 187 2.54 13.16 12.25
CA ASP A 187 3.45 12.93 13.37
C ASP A 187 2.68 12.74 14.69
N GLU A 188 1.64 13.54 14.91
CA GLU A 188 0.72 13.38 16.05
C GLU A 188 0.04 11.99 16.01
N ALA A 189 -0.45 11.60 14.85
CA ALA A 189 -1.12 10.31 14.67
C ALA A 189 -0.14 9.13 14.85
N GLN A 190 1.14 9.26 14.48
CA GLN A 190 2.15 8.24 14.74
C GLN A 190 2.47 8.12 16.24
N ILE A 191 2.57 9.25 16.95
CA ILE A 191 2.74 9.25 18.40
C ILE A 191 1.52 8.61 19.08
N ALA A 192 0.32 8.99 18.66
CA ALA A 192 -0.93 8.42 19.17
C ALA A 192 -1.03 6.90 18.92
N LYS A 193 -0.52 6.41 17.79
CA LYS A 193 -0.42 4.97 17.50
C LYS A 193 0.48 4.26 18.48
N MET A 194 1.65 4.83 18.81
CA MET A 194 2.59 4.24 19.76
C MET A 194 1.99 4.21 21.16
N ASP A 195 1.27 5.25 21.58
CA ASP A 195 0.51 5.28 22.80
C ASP A 195 -0.63 4.25 22.80
N HIS A 196 -1.35 4.10 21.70
CA HIS A 196 -2.44 3.15 21.58
C HIS A 196 -1.95 1.70 21.73
N VAL A 197 -0.83 1.36 21.09
CA VAL A 197 -0.15 0.06 21.25
C VAL A 197 0.28 -0.15 22.69
N SER A 198 0.90 0.84 23.33
CA SER A 198 1.40 0.76 24.71
C SER A 198 0.25 0.61 25.72
N ARG A 199 -0.89 1.32 25.52
CA ARG A 199 -2.11 1.16 26.34
C ARG A 199 -2.77 -0.20 26.14
N LYS A 200 -2.82 -0.73 24.93
CA LYS A 200 -3.31 -2.10 24.67
C LYS A 200 -2.47 -3.15 25.40
N LEU A 201 -1.16 -2.95 25.42
CA LEU A 201 -0.23 -3.77 26.19
C LEU A 201 -0.23 -3.44 27.69
N ARG A 202 -0.97 -2.40 28.15
CA ARG A 202 -1.04 -1.97 29.56
C ARG A 202 0.34 -1.86 30.20
N LEU A 203 1.30 -1.27 29.48
CA LEU A 203 2.68 -1.16 29.92
C LEU A 203 2.81 -0.37 31.23
N ARG A 204 3.65 -0.86 32.13
CA ARG A 204 3.93 -0.24 33.44
C ARG A 204 5.42 -0.01 33.59
N PRO A 205 5.83 1.07 34.32
CA PRO A 205 7.24 1.31 34.59
C PRO A 205 7.95 0.11 35.20
N GLY A 206 9.17 -0.18 34.72
CA GLY A 206 10.00 -1.30 35.15
C GLY A 206 9.75 -2.62 34.44
N GLU A 207 8.64 -2.77 33.68
CA GLU A 207 8.39 -3.96 32.87
C GLU A 207 9.39 -4.11 31.72
N THR A 208 9.49 -5.34 31.22
CA THR A 208 10.34 -5.71 30.09
C THR A 208 9.49 -6.02 28.86
N VAL A 209 9.88 -5.50 27.71
CA VAL A 209 9.20 -5.68 26.43
C VAL A 209 10.16 -6.28 25.40
N VAL A 210 9.69 -7.25 24.62
CA VAL A 210 10.38 -7.69 23.40
C VAL A 210 9.61 -7.23 22.18
N GLU A 211 10.31 -6.58 21.23
CA GLU A 211 9.76 -6.14 19.95
C GLU A 211 10.35 -6.98 18.82
N ALA A 212 9.47 -7.61 18.04
CA ALA A 212 9.83 -8.38 16.86
C ALA A 212 9.58 -7.55 15.58
N GLY A 213 10.66 -7.11 14.92
CA GLY A 213 10.61 -6.25 13.74
C GLY A 213 10.51 -4.75 14.08
N CYS A 214 11.54 -4.17 14.68
CA CYS A 214 11.47 -2.81 15.22
C CYS A 214 11.63 -1.67 14.20
N GLY A 215 11.88 -1.97 12.92
CA GLY A 215 12.15 -0.93 11.93
C GLY A 215 13.27 0.02 12.36
N TRP A 216 13.05 1.34 12.28
CA TRP A 216 13.98 2.39 12.75
C TRP A 216 13.91 2.64 14.26
N GLY A 217 13.28 1.75 15.04
CA GLY A 217 13.34 1.74 16.49
C GLY A 217 12.41 2.72 17.21
N THR A 218 11.53 3.41 16.50
CA THR A 218 10.73 4.49 17.08
C THR A 218 9.76 4.02 18.16
N LEU A 219 9.10 2.86 17.97
CA LEU A 219 8.18 2.30 18.97
C LEU A 219 8.92 1.91 20.25
N ALA A 220 10.07 1.23 20.15
CA ALA A 220 10.90 0.86 21.29
C ALA A 220 11.31 2.07 22.13
N MET A 221 11.80 3.14 21.48
CA MET A 221 12.17 4.39 22.16
C MET A 221 10.97 5.07 22.80
N HIS A 222 9.81 5.08 22.14
CA HIS A 222 8.58 5.64 22.69
C HIS A 222 8.13 4.89 23.95
N MET A 223 8.10 3.56 23.92
CA MET A 223 7.74 2.73 25.09
C MET A 223 8.71 2.96 26.26
N ALA A 224 10.01 2.99 25.99
CA ALA A 224 11.01 3.24 27.03
C ALA A 224 10.85 4.61 27.68
N ARG A 225 10.72 5.68 26.85
CA ARG A 225 10.64 7.06 27.33
C ARG A 225 9.35 7.37 28.07
N HIS A 226 8.21 6.96 27.54
CA HIS A 226 6.90 7.41 28.01
C HIS A 226 6.24 6.42 28.98
N TYR A 227 6.65 5.15 28.95
CA TYR A 227 6.09 4.10 29.82
C TYR A 227 7.11 3.51 30.80
N GLY A 228 8.38 3.97 30.74
CA GLY A 228 9.43 3.56 31.69
C GLY A 228 9.79 2.07 31.63
N VAL A 229 9.59 1.43 30.49
CA VAL A 229 9.89 0.00 30.29
C VAL A 229 11.30 -0.19 29.72
N ARG A 230 11.84 -1.39 29.85
CA ARG A 230 13.05 -1.82 29.14
C ARG A 230 12.65 -2.62 27.91
N VAL A 231 13.22 -2.26 26.75
CA VAL A 231 12.85 -2.88 25.47
C VAL A 231 14.05 -3.58 24.85
N ARG A 232 13.86 -4.83 24.44
CA ARG A 232 14.78 -5.55 23.58
C ARG A 232 14.14 -5.72 22.21
N ALA A 233 14.70 -5.07 21.19
CA ALA A 233 14.08 -4.89 19.89
C ALA A 233 14.89 -5.58 18.79
N PHE A 234 14.27 -6.52 18.08
CA PHE A 234 14.91 -7.35 17.06
C PHE A 234 14.61 -6.84 15.66
N ASN A 235 15.62 -6.83 14.79
CA ASN A 235 15.46 -6.56 13.36
C ASN A 235 16.61 -7.22 12.56
N ILE A 236 16.35 -7.60 11.33
CA ILE A 236 17.32 -8.21 10.41
C ILE A 236 17.96 -7.21 9.44
N SER A 237 17.47 -5.97 9.35
CA SER A 237 18.04 -4.89 8.54
C SER A 237 19.18 -4.19 9.30
N ARG A 238 20.40 -4.27 8.75
CA ARG A 238 21.59 -3.60 9.31
C ARG A 238 21.44 -2.09 9.33
N GLU A 239 20.93 -1.51 8.24
CA GLU A 239 20.72 -0.07 8.08
C GLU A 239 19.74 0.48 9.14
N GLN A 240 18.61 -0.21 9.35
CA GLN A 240 17.62 0.20 10.32
C GLN A 240 18.16 0.07 11.76
N VAL A 241 18.87 -1.03 12.08
CA VAL A 241 19.46 -1.23 13.43
C VAL A 241 20.56 -0.20 13.71
N ALA A 242 21.41 0.11 12.74
CA ALA A 242 22.45 1.14 12.90
C ALA A 242 21.81 2.51 13.19
N TYR A 243 20.83 2.91 12.39
CA TYR A 243 20.08 4.15 12.60
C TYR A 243 19.38 4.20 13.97
N ALA A 244 18.74 3.10 14.37
CA ALA A 244 18.02 3.03 15.66
C ALA A 244 18.98 3.15 16.86
N ARG A 245 20.15 2.52 16.78
CA ARG A 245 21.20 2.62 17.84
C ARG A 245 21.74 4.03 17.96
N GLU A 246 22.12 4.64 16.84
CA GLU A 246 22.59 6.03 16.82
C GLU A 246 21.54 7.00 17.39
N ARG A 247 20.27 6.80 17.01
CA ARG A 247 19.18 7.62 17.52
C ARG A 247 18.97 7.42 19.03
N ALA A 248 19.00 6.18 19.52
CA ALA A 248 18.85 5.88 20.96
C ALA A 248 20.00 6.48 21.79
N GLU A 249 21.24 6.45 21.27
CA GLU A 249 22.39 7.07 21.91
C GLU A 249 22.21 8.60 21.99
N ARG A 250 21.88 9.24 20.89
CA ARG A 250 21.62 10.69 20.81
C ARG A 250 20.47 11.14 21.73
N GLU A 251 19.49 10.27 21.94
CA GLU A 251 18.32 10.53 22.78
C GLU A 251 18.49 10.05 24.23
N GLY A 252 19.65 9.50 24.61
CA GLY A 252 19.98 9.06 25.99
C GLY A 252 19.22 7.81 26.46
N LEU A 253 18.81 6.92 25.55
CA LEU A 253 17.98 5.75 25.83
C LEU A 253 18.75 4.42 25.79
N THR A 254 20.07 4.42 25.65
CA THR A 254 20.90 3.20 25.53
C THR A 254 20.81 2.28 26.74
N GLY A 255 20.48 2.81 27.92
CA GLY A 255 20.25 2.00 29.14
C GLY A 255 18.86 1.34 29.22
N GLN A 256 17.94 1.71 28.35
CA GLN A 256 16.54 1.25 28.36
C GLN A 256 16.16 0.47 27.10
N VAL A 257 16.85 0.70 25.97
CA VAL A 257 16.55 0.04 24.69
C VAL A 257 17.80 -0.65 24.16
N GLU A 258 17.69 -1.96 23.92
CA GLU A 258 18.70 -2.78 23.24
C GLU A 258 18.20 -3.14 21.83
N TYR A 259 18.89 -2.71 20.77
CA TYR A 259 18.61 -3.13 19.40
C TYR A 259 19.48 -4.30 18.99
N VAL A 260 18.85 -5.43 18.65
CA VAL A 260 19.49 -6.70 18.31
C VAL A 260 19.38 -6.92 16.79
N LEU A 261 20.54 -7.02 16.12
CA LEU A 261 20.58 -7.42 14.72
C LEU A 261 20.47 -8.93 14.60
N ASP A 262 19.25 -9.45 14.67
CA ASP A 262 18.98 -10.90 14.59
C ASP A 262 17.53 -11.15 14.16
N ASP A 263 17.26 -12.40 13.78
CA ASP A 263 15.93 -12.87 13.41
C ASP A 263 15.04 -13.05 14.65
N TYR A 264 13.75 -12.71 14.54
CA TYR A 264 12.77 -12.86 15.63
C TYR A 264 12.68 -14.29 16.18
N ARG A 265 13.00 -15.30 15.36
CA ARG A 265 13.01 -16.71 15.76
C ARG A 265 14.04 -17.03 16.84
N ASN A 266 15.06 -16.17 16.97
CA ASN A 266 16.13 -16.28 17.98
C ASN A 266 15.81 -15.49 19.27
N ILE A 267 14.62 -14.91 19.39
CA ILE A 267 14.17 -14.28 20.63
C ILE A 267 14.24 -15.31 21.77
N SER A 268 14.94 -14.93 22.85
CA SER A 268 15.13 -15.71 24.05
C SER A 268 14.92 -14.85 25.30
N GLY A 269 14.67 -15.48 26.45
CA GLY A 269 14.34 -14.80 27.69
C GLY A 269 12.83 -14.74 27.94
N HIS A 270 12.44 -14.07 29.04
CA HIS A 270 11.05 -13.88 29.44
C HIS A 270 10.76 -12.41 29.61
N TYR A 271 9.62 -11.97 29.08
CA TYR A 271 9.20 -10.59 29.01
C TYR A 271 7.76 -10.44 29.51
N ASP A 272 7.45 -9.25 30.00
CA ASP A 272 6.10 -8.87 30.41
C ASP A 272 5.20 -8.56 29.21
N ALA A 273 5.80 -8.12 28.09
CA ALA A 273 5.06 -7.90 26.85
C ALA A 273 5.84 -8.33 25.61
N PHE A 274 5.09 -8.81 24.60
CA PHE A 274 5.55 -9.09 23.25
C PHE A 274 4.83 -8.14 22.27
N VAL A 275 5.57 -7.49 21.38
CA VAL A 275 4.98 -6.61 20.37
C VAL A 275 5.60 -6.86 19.00
N SER A 276 4.76 -6.83 17.95
CA SER A 276 5.18 -6.89 16.56
C SER A 276 4.28 -5.99 15.72
N VAL A 277 4.87 -5.04 15.00
CA VAL A 277 4.15 -4.04 14.20
C VAL A 277 4.70 -4.01 12.79
N GLY A 278 3.90 -4.46 11.80
CA GLY A 278 4.25 -4.45 10.38
C GLY A 278 5.30 -5.49 9.97
N MET A 279 5.44 -6.59 10.72
CA MET A 279 6.36 -7.69 10.39
C MET A 279 5.64 -8.91 9.83
N LEU A 280 4.41 -9.20 10.29
CA LEU A 280 3.73 -10.46 10.01
C LEU A 280 3.53 -10.73 8.51
N GLU A 281 3.38 -9.68 7.73
CA GLU A 281 3.26 -9.73 6.27
C GLU A 281 4.47 -10.40 5.60
N HIS A 282 5.63 -10.34 6.24
CA HIS A 282 6.89 -10.91 5.76
C HIS A 282 7.22 -12.29 6.37
N VAL A 283 6.43 -12.76 7.33
CA VAL A 283 6.63 -14.06 8.00
C VAL A 283 6.16 -15.21 7.11
N GLY A 284 5.01 -15.07 6.47
CA GLY A 284 4.36 -16.10 5.65
C GLY A 284 3.61 -17.14 6.50
N VAL A 285 2.44 -17.56 6.02
CA VAL A 285 1.48 -18.42 6.76
C VAL A 285 2.11 -19.73 7.26
N ALA A 286 3.04 -20.32 6.50
CA ALA A 286 3.73 -21.54 6.89
C ALA A 286 4.58 -21.41 8.17
N ASN A 287 4.93 -20.18 8.58
CA ASN A 287 5.75 -19.90 9.76
C ASN A 287 4.94 -19.36 10.96
N TYR A 288 3.61 -19.29 10.85
CA TYR A 288 2.77 -18.72 11.91
C TYR A 288 2.83 -19.51 13.22
N ALA A 289 2.81 -20.83 13.13
CA ALA A 289 3.00 -21.67 14.33
C ALA A 289 4.37 -21.43 14.99
N ALA A 290 5.43 -21.24 14.21
CA ALA A 290 6.76 -20.92 14.75
C ALA A 290 6.80 -19.53 15.42
N LEU A 291 6.09 -18.52 14.85
CA LEU A 291 5.95 -17.22 15.49
C LEU A 291 5.17 -17.32 16.80
N GLY A 292 4.11 -18.11 16.84
CA GLY A 292 3.33 -18.39 18.06
C GLY A 292 4.16 -19.05 19.14
N ASP A 293 5.01 -20.03 18.79
CA ASP A 293 5.97 -20.64 19.72
C ASP A 293 6.93 -19.61 20.33
N VAL A 294 7.51 -18.74 19.48
CA VAL A 294 8.39 -17.66 19.95
C VAL A 294 7.65 -16.73 20.91
N ALA A 295 6.44 -16.28 20.56
CA ALA A 295 5.64 -15.41 21.41
C ALA A 295 5.29 -16.10 22.75
N ARG A 296 4.90 -17.38 22.72
CA ARG A 296 4.55 -18.14 23.94
C ARG A 296 5.74 -18.35 24.88
N ARG A 297 6.91 -18.67 24.32
CA ARG A 297 8.14 -18.85 25.11
C ARG A 297 8.69 -17.53 25.67
N ALA A 298 8.53 -16.44 24.91
CA ALA A 298 9.00 -15.13 25.32
C ALA A 298 8.11 -14.47 26.39
N LEU A 299 6.84 -14.85 26.50
CA LEU A 299 5.95 -14.28 27.51
C LEU A 299 6.05 -15.01 28.84
N ASN A 300 6.15 -14.25 29.94
CA ASN A 300 5.91 -14.81 31.30
C ASN A 300 4.43 -15.17 31.47
N GLY A 301 4.06 -15.84 32.58
CA GLY A 301 2.70 -16.35 32.80
C GLY A 301 1.60 -15.28 32.93
N ARG A 302 1.97 -14.00 33.13
CA ARG A 302 1.06 -12.83 33.14
C ARG A 302 1.31 -11.91 31.94
N GLY A 303 2.16 -12.34 31.03
CA GLY A 303 2.55 -11.56 29.87
C GLY A 303 1.37 -11.35 28.90
N ARG A 304 1.51 -10.36 28.04
CA ARG A 304 0.52 -10.04 26.98
C ARG A 304 1.24 -9.65 25.72
N GLY A 305 0.59 -9.89 24.59
CA GLY A 305 1.18 -9.57 23.29
C GLY A 305 0.26 -8.78 22.40
N LEU A 306 0.85 -8.11 21.40
CA LEU A 306 0.14 -7.42 20.34
C LEU A 306 0.82 -7.69 19.00
N ILE A 307 0.03 -8.08 18.01
CA ILE A 307 0.43 -8.12 16.61
C ILE A 307 -0.39 -7.10 15.83
N HIS A 308 0.29 -6.19 15.13
CA HIS A 308 -0.29 -5.21 14.23
C HIS A 308 0.14 -5.53 12.81
N THR A 309 -0.80 -5.80 11.92
CA THR A 309 -0.50 -6.28 10.56
C THR A 309 -1.53 -5.86 9.53
N ILE A 310 -1.08 -5.63 8.30
CA ILE A 310 -1.97 -5.60 7.15
C ILE A 310 -2.61 -6.97 7.00
N GLY A 311 -3.90 -6.98 6.68
CA GLY A 311 -4.65 -8.21 6.46
C GLY A 311 -5.67 -8.12 5.36
N ARG A 312 -6.52 -9.16 5.27
CA ARG A 312 -7.60 -9.29 4.31
C ARG A 312 -8.83 -9.93 4.95
N ASN A 313 -10.00 -9.76 4.32
CA ASN A 313 -11.23 -10.43 4.76
C ASN A 313 -11.24 -11.93 4.45
N HIS A 314 -10.47 -12.36 3.45
CA HIS A 314 -10.34 -13.76 3.04
C HIS A 314 -8.93 -14.03 2.49
N PRO A 315 -8.45 -15.28 2.53
CA PRO A 315 -7.15 -15.64 1.99
C PRO A 315 -7.03 -15.30 0.49
N ALA A 316 -6.04 -14.50 0.13
CA ALA A 316 -5.74 -14.15 -1.25
C ALA A 316 -4.27 -13.74 -1.40
N PRO A 317 -3.62 -14.00 -2.55
CA PRO A 317 -2.26 -13.53 -2.80
C PRO A 317 -2.19 -12.00 -2.88
N LEU A 318 -1.00 -11.44 -2.64
CA LEU A 318 -0.76 -10.03 -2.87
C LEU A 318 -0.93 -9.70 -4.36
N GLN A 319 -1.25 -8.44 -4.64
CA GLN A 319 -1.35 -7.95 -6.01
C GLN A 319 0.01 -8.16 -6.74
N PRO A 320 0.03 -8.77 -7.94
CA PRO A 320 1.27 -9.28 -8.56
C PRO A 320 2.35 -8.21 -8.81
N TRP A 321 1.95 -6.98 -9.14
CA TRP A 321 2.91 -5.91 -9.36
C TRP A 321 3.53 -5.45 -8.02
N ILE A 322 2.74 -5.31 -6.97
CA ILE A 322 3.22 -4.98 -5.61
C ILE A 322 4.17 -6.08 -5.12
N GLU A 323 3.77 -7.36 -5.25
CA GLU A 323 4.62 -8.50 -4.87
C GLU A 323 5.95 -8.51 -5.61
N LYS A 324 5.93 -8.22 -6.92
CA LYS A 324 7.14 -8.33 -7.75
C LYS A 324 8.05 -7.10 -7.65
N ARG A 325 7.49 -5.88 -7.46
CA ARG A 325 8.22 -4.62 -7.58
C ARG A 325 8.48 -3.91 -6.26
N ILE A 326 7.63 -4.11 -5.25
CA ILE A 326 7.67 -3.38 -3.99
C ILE A 326 8.00 -4.31 -2.82
N PHE A 327 7.21 -5.36 -2.57
CA PHE A 327 7.34 -6.25 -1.41
C PHE A 327 7.46 -7.72 -1.82
N PRO A 328 8.61 -8.18 -2.32
CA PRO A 328 8.79 -9.57 -2.68
C PRO A 328 8.48 -10.50 -1.51
N GLY A 329 7.64 -11.52 -1.77
CA GLY A 329 7.27 -12.53 -0.78
C GLY A 329 6.33 -12.07 0.33
N ALA A 330 5.84 -10.84 0.32
CA ALA A 330 4.87 -10.38 1.32
C ALA A 330 3.49 -11.02 1.11
N TYR A 331 2.82 -11.31 2.24
CA TYR A 331 1.50 -11.94 2.24
C TYR A 331 0.64 -11.38 3.39
N PRO A 332 -0.32 -10.49 3.11
CA PRO A 332 -1.31 -10.05 4.10
C PRO A 332 -2.29 -11.19 4.44
N PRO A 333 -2.33 -11.67 5.71
CA PRO A 333 -3.21 -12.78 6.09
C PRO A 333 -4.67 -12.36 6.28
N SER A 334 -5.57 -13.35 6.27
CA SER A 334 -6.89 -13.18 6.89
C SER A 334 -6.82 -13.45 8.39
N LEU A 335 -7.82 -12.96 9.15
CA LEU A 335 -7.90 -13.26 10.59
C LEU A 335 -7.94 -14.76 10.86
N SER A 336 -8.65 -15.54 10.03
CA SER A 336 -8.69 -17.00 10.18
C SER A 336 -7.30 -17.65 10.03
N GLN A 337 -6.45 -17.12 9.14
CA GLN A 337 -5.08 -17.61 9.01
C GLN A 337 -4.19 -17.20 10.20
N MET A 338 -4.45 -16.03 10.79
CA MET A 338 -3.73 -15.57 11.98
C MET A 338 -3.97 -16.45 13.20
N MET A 339 -5.11 -17.17 13.26
CA MET A 339 -5.38 -18.12 14.35
C MET A 339 -4.30 -19.21 14.47
N GLY A 340 -3.65 -19.55 13.36
CA GLY A 340 -2.49 -20.45 13.36
C GLY A 340 -1.28 -19.97 14.18
N ILE A 341 -1.24 -18.69 14.59
CA ILE A 341 -0.25 -18.15 15.55
C ILE A 341 -0.64 -18.51 17.00
N PHE A 342 -1.92 -18.46 17.32
CA PHE A 342 -2.41 -18.44 18.70
C PHE A 342 -2.88 -19.81 19.16
N GLU A 343 -3.72 -20.50 18.39
CA GLU A 343 -4.36 -21.77 18.78
C GLU A 343 -3.37 -22.88 19.15
N PRO A 344 -2.27 -23.14 18.37
CA PRO A 344 -1.37 -24.24 18.70
C PRO A 344 -0.64 -24.08 20.03
N TRP A 345 -0.58 -22.85 20.56
CA TRP A 345 0.23 -22.50 21.74
C TRP A 345 -0.62 -22.05 22.92
N ASN A 346 -1.91 -22.32 22.91
CA ASN A 346 -2.85 -21.91 23.94
C ASN A 346 -2.72 -20.40 24.28
N LEU A 347 -2.67 -19.56 23.23
CA LEU A 347 -2.70 -18.11 23.36
C LEU A 347 -4.14 -17.63 23.11
N SER A 348 -4.74 -16.98 24.11
CA SER A 348 -6.08 -16.40 24.01
C SER A 348 -6.03 -15.07 23.29
N VAL A 349 -6.80 -14.90 22.20
CA VAL A 349 -7.05 -13.62 21.56
C VAL A 349 -8.04 -12.84 22.43
N LEU A 350 -7.63 -11.67 22.92
CA LEU A 350 -8.40 -10.83 23.84
C LEU A 350 -9.13 -9.69 23.14
N ASP A 351 -8.54 -9.14 22.08
CA ASP A 351 -9.09 -8.04 21.32
C ASP A 351 -8.60 -8.06 19.87
N VAL A 352 -9.48 -7.67 18.96
CA VAL A 352 -9.14 -7.42 17.56
C VAL A 352 -9.74 -6.08 17.14
N GLU A 353 -8.89 -5.13 16.80
CA GLU A 353 -9.30 -3.84 16.27
C GLU A 353 -8.91 -3.71 14.81
N ASN A 354 -9.81 -3.17 13.99
CA ASN A 354 -9.56 -2.90 12.58
C ASN A 354 -9.32 -1.41 12.35
N LEU A 355 -8.10 -1.06 11.97
CA LEU A 355 -7.64 0.32 11.75
C LEU A 355 -7.50 0.66 10.25
N ARG A 356 -8.23 0.00 9.37
CA ARG A 356 -8.13 0.15 7.92
C ARG A 356 -8.16 1.60 7.43
N LEU A 357 -9.11 2.40 7.94
CA LEU A 357 -9.25 3.80 7.50
C LEU A 357 -8.14 4.71 8.05
N HIS A 358 -7.58 4.40 9.20
CA HIS A 358 -6.36 5.06 9.70
C HIS A 358 -5.18 4.82 8.74
N TYR A 359 -5.07 3.63 8.16
CA TYR A 359 -4.00 3.38 7.20
C TYR A 359 -4.25 4.07 5.86
N ALA A 360 -5.51 4.14 5.42
CA ALA A 360 -5.85 4.93 4.24
C ALA A 360 -5.44 6.41 4.41
N GLN A 361 -5.66 6.98 5.61
CA GLN A 361 -5.25 8.36 5.91
C GLN A 361 -3.72 8.48 6.01
N THR A 362 -3.05 7.57 6.71
CA THR A 362 -1.58 7.53 6.79
C THR A 362 -0.93 7.54 5.39
N LEU A 363 -1.48 6.74 4.49
CA LEU A 363 -0.98 6.63 3.11
C LEU A 363 -1.26 7.89 2.28
N ARG A 364 -2.37 8.61 2.54
CA ARG A 364 -2.63 9.92 1.93
C ARG A 364 -1.62 10.95 2.37
N ASP A 365 -1.30 11.00 3.67
CA ASP A 365 -0.31 11.92 4.20
C ASP A 365 1.09 11.59 3.65
N TRP A 366 1.46 10.30 3.60
CA TRP A 366 2.71 9.89 2.96
C TRP A 366 2.76 10.23 1.48
N LEU A 367 1.66 10.05 0.74
CA LEU A 367 1.59 10.41 -0.68
C LEU A 367 1.78 11.91 -0.87
N ALA A 368 1.15 12.74 -0.04
CA ALA A 368 1.28 14.19 -0.10
C ALA A 368 2.73 14.65 0.18
N LEU A 369 3.37 14.10 1.21
CA LEU A 369 4.79 14.37 1.52
C LEU A 369 5.70 13.89 0.40
N TYR A 370 5.44 12.70 -0.16
CA TYR A 370 6.18 12.14 -1.28
C TYR A 370 6.09 13.02 -2.53
N GLU A 371 4.89 13.50 -2.88
CA GLU A 371 4.70 14.40 -4.03
C GLU A 371 5.46 15.72 -3.84
N SER A 372 5.44 16.29 -2.64
CA SER A 372 6.22 17.51 -2.34
C SER A 372 7.74 17.29 -2.45
N ALA A 373 8.22 16.06 -2.24
CA ALA A 373 9.63 15.69 -2.35
C ALA A 373 10.01 15.07 -3.71
N SER A 374 9.06 14.95 -4.66
CA SER A 374 9.24 14.20 -5.91
C SER A 374 10.44 14.65 -6.76
N GLU A 375 10.76 15.95 -6.78
CA GLU A 375 11.95 16.47 -7.47
C GLU A 375 13.26 15.99 -6.82
N LYS A 376 13.30 15.89 -5.49
CA LYS A 376 14.46 15.35 -4.79
C LYS A 376 14.60 13.84 -5.07
N VAL A 377 13.50 13.11 -5.05
CA VAL A 377 13.45 11.68 -5.40
C VAL A 377 13.93 11.44 -6.85
N ARG A 378 13.51 12.29 -7.80
CA ARG A 378 13.95 12.21 -9.19
C ARG A 378 15.47 12.37 -9.34
N ARG A 379 16.08 13.26 -8.56
CA ARG A 379 17.53 13.43 -8.54
C ARG A 379 18.28 12.28 -7.88
N MET A 380 17.67 11.63 -6.87
CA MET A 380 18.27 10.46 -6.20
C MET A 380 18.21 9.20 -7.08
N PHE A 381 17.17 9.07 -7.90
CA PHE A 381 16.92 7.88 -8.72
C PHE A 381 16.63 8.28 -10.19
N ASP A 382 15.36 8.18 -10.61
CA ASP A 382 14.89 8.57 -11.94
C ASP A 382 13.36 8.80 -11.96
N GLU A 383 12.82 9.24 -13.11
CA GLU A 383 11.37 9.44 -13.29
C GLU A 383 10.58 8.14 -13.17
N ARG A 384 11.14 7.01 -13.61
CA ARG A 384 10.51 5.70 -13.50
C ARG A 384 10.29 5.31 -12.03
N PHE A 385 11.26 5.56 -11.18
CA PHE A 385 11.15 5.33 -9.73
C PHE A 385 10.10 6.25 -9.10
N VAL A 386 10.09 7.54 -9.48
CA VAL A 386 9.08 8.50 -9.00
C VAL A 386 7.66 8.01 -9.31
N ARG A 387 7.41 7.59 -10.54
CA ARG A 387 6.11 7.06 -10.96
C ARG A 387 5.77 5.75 -10.27
N MET A 388 6.74 4.85 -10.13
CA MET A 388 6.57 3.56 -9.46
C MET A 388 6.14 3.74 -8.00
N TRP A 389 6.80 4.60 -7.26
CA TRP A 389 6.50 4.81 -5.84
C TRP A 389 5.18 5.56 -5.62
N ARG A 390 4.89 6.55 -6.47
CA ARG A 390 3.57 7.21 -6.51
C ARG A 390 2.44 6.20 -6.70
N LEU A 391 2.57 5.31 -7.67
CA LEU A 391 1.57 4.28 -7.94
C LEU A 391 1.40 3.32 -6.75
N TYR A 392 2.49 2.96 -6.10
CA TYR A 392 2.46 2.12 -4.90
C TYR A 392 1.66 2.80 -3.77
N LEU A 393 1.97 4.06 -3.44
CA LEU A 393 1.28 4.79 -2.39
C LEU A 393 -0.20 5.02 -2.72
N ALA A 394 -0.49 5.53 -3.92
CA ALA A 394 -1.87 5.75 -4.38
C ALA A 394 -2.70 4.45 -4.45
N GLY A 395 -2.10 3.36 -4.95
CA GLY A 395 -2.74 2.05 -4.99
C GLY A 395 -3.02 1.47 -3.60
N SER A 396 -2.12 1.75 -2.65
CA SER A 396 -2.34 1.37 -1.25
C SER A 396 -3.46 2.18 -0.61
N VAL A 397 -3.53 3.51 -0.82
CA VAL A 397 -4.69 4.32 -0.39
C VAL A 397 -5.99 3.70 -0.91
N ALA A 398 -6.07 3.45 -2.21
CA ALA A 398 -7.27 2.87 -2.84
C ALA A 398 -7.63 1.50 -2.26
N ALA A 399 -6.64 0.63 -2.02
CA ALA A 399 -6.88 -0.70 -1.46
C ALA A 399 -7.45 -0.67 -0.04
N PHE A 400 -6.95 0.24 0.82
CA PHE A 400 -7.49 0.41 2.17
C PHE A 400 -8.83 1.14 2.17
N THR A 401 -9.03 2.17 1.35
CA THR A 401 -10.31 2.90 1.26
C THR A 401 -11.44 1.99 0.77
N THR A 402 -11.17 1.10 -0.18
CA THR A 402 -12.18 0.19 -0.74
C THR A 402 -12.38 -1.09 0.05
N GLY A 403 -11.56 -1.36 1.07
CA GLY A 403 -11.65 -2.56 1.90
C GLY A 403 -11.02 -3.80 1.27
N THR A 404 -10.29 -3.67 0.17
CA THR A 404 -9.50 -4.75 -0.42
C THR A 404 -8.39 -5.23 0.53
N LEU A 405 -7.79 -4.29 1.26
CA LEU A 405 -6.90 -4.54 2.38
C LEU A 405 -7.53 -4.09 3.69
N GLN A 406 -7.15 -4.76 4.76
CA GLN A 406 -7.53 -4.49 6.14
C GLN A 406 -6.27 -4.19 6.96
N LEU A 407 -6.44 -3.64 8.15
CA LEU A 407 -5.37 -3.55 9.14
C LEU A 407 -5.88 -4.02 10.48
N PHE A 408 -5.20 -4.97 11.08
CA PHE A 408 -5.61 -5.53 12.36
C PHE A 408 -4.57 -5.27 13.45
N GLN A 409 -5.04 -4.90 14.63
CA GLN A 409 -4.30 -5.03 15.88
C GLN A 409 -4.94 -6.16 16.69
N VAL A 410 -4.18 -7.22 16.95
CA VAL A 410 -4.63 -8.40 17.70
C VAL A 410 -3.90 -8.42 19.02
N VAL A 411 -4.62 -8.30 20.12
CA VAL A 411 -4.11 -8.43 21.50
C VAL A 411 -4.32 -9.85 21.97
N PHE A 412 -3.31 -10.44 22.61
CA PHE A 412 -3.37 -11.82 23.10
C PHE A 412 -2.61 -11.99 24.42
N ALA A 413 -2.89 -13.08 25.13
CA ALA A 413 -2.18 -13.48 26.34
C ALA A 413 -2.11 -15.01 26.44
N PRO A 414 -1.24 -15.60 27.30
CA PRO A 414 -1.33 -17.01 27.64
C PRO A 414 -2.75 -17.37 28.11
N GLY A 415 -3.27 -18.54 27.70
CA GLY A 415 -4.66 -18.94 27.93
C GLY A 415 -5.01 -19.08 29.42
N GLU A 416 -4.02 -19.33 30.26
CA GLU A 416 -4.16 -19.42 31.73
C GLU A 416 -4.09 -18.05 32.44
N SER A 417 -3.80 -16.97 31.73
CA SER A 417 -3.64 -15.63 32.33
C SER A 417 -5.00 -15.03 32.73
N ASN A 418 -5.14 -14.65 34.00
CA ASN A 418 -6.28 -13.88 34.51
C ASN A 418 -6.00 -12.37 34.60
N ASP A 419 -4.83 -11.90 34.17
CA ASP A 419 -4.51 -10.47 34.05
C ASP A 419 -5.13 -9.89 32.75
N VAL A 420 -6.46 -9.99 32.66
CA VAL A 420 -7.25 -9.52 31.52
C VAL A 420 -8.20 -8.43 31.98
N PRO A 421 -8.23 -7.25 31.34
CA PRO A 421 -9.13 -6.18 31.75
C PRO A 421 -10.58 -6.54 31.44
N LEU A 422 -11.50 -6.26 32.37
CA LEU A 422 -12.93 -6.50 32.19
C LEU A 422 -13.57 -5.57 31.14
N THR A 423 -12.95 -4.42 30.88
CA THR A 423 -13.44 -3.42 29.90
C THR A 423 -12.31 -2.87 29.06
N ARG A 424 -12.64 -2.18 27.99
CA ARG A 424 -11.66 -1.47 27.13
C ARG A 424 -11.35 -0.04 27.60
N ALA A 425 -11.78 0.39 28.80
CA ALA A 425 -11.62 1.76 29.29
C ALA A 425 -10.14 2.22 29.24
N HIS A 426 -9.19 1.34 29.57
CA HIS A 426 -7.75 1.62 29.55
C HIS A 426 -7.20 2.05 28.18
N LEU A 427 -7.91 1.81 27.08
CA LEU A 427 -7.50 2.23 25.75
C LEU A 427 -7.71 3.74 25.52
N TYR A 428 -8.64 4.37 26.22
CA TYR A 428 -9.13 5.72 25.98
C TYR A 428 -8.88 6.67 27.13
N THR A 429 -8.53 6.16 28.31
CA THR A 429 -8.13 6.96 29.49
C THR A 429 -6.61 7.09 29.54
N ARG A 430 -6.10 8.28 29.89
CA ARG A 430 -4.69 8.50 30.20
C ARG A 430 -4.34 8.00 31.59
#